data_26d60cd13e5c26ca1e79f18db033abcc
#
_entry.id   26d60cd13e5c26ca1e79f18db033abcc
#
_cell.length_a   1.000
_cell.length_b   1.000
_cell.length_c   1.000
_cell.angle_alpha   90.00
_cell.angle_beta   90.00
_cell.angle_gamma   90.00
#
_symmetry.space_group_name_H-M   'P 1'
#
loop_
_entity.id
_entity.type
_entity.pdbx_description
1 polymer ?
#
loop_
_entity_poly.entity_id
_entity_poly.type
_entity_poly.pdbx_seq_one_letter_code
_entity_poly.pdbx_strand_id
1 'polypeptide(L)'
;MCACGGQTQKPTQENDSVTASVEKTDKKGATATGIPAFVTNVYNKVNKVMSQKVVNTAVLDSAFFAPSYLDLYKKVRKAEEGKSFDEMCFVEYMPFTQGLVVPITITDIKANILTDNTAEVFYEMRDKEDVVKMWWHLVYANGEWRIDDWKNDPEDENSMADRMREFLGEN
;
A
#
# COMPACT_ATOMS: atom_id res chain seq x y z
N MET A 1 -28.41 -27.28 -59.99
CA MET A 1 -29.58 -27.00 -59.14
C MET A 1 -29.16 -27.11 -57.71
N CYS A 2 -29.52 -26.13 -56.90
CA CYS A 2 -29.44 -26.00 -55.45
C CYS A 2 -28.05 -25.84 -54.80
N ALA A 3 -27.76 -24.57 -54.51
CA ALA A 3 -26.77 -24.08 -53.59
C ALA A 3 -27.24 -24.35 -52.15
N CYS A 4 -26.31 -24.68 -51.24
CA CYS A 4 -26.47 -24.48 -49.80
C CYS A 4 -25.19 -23.88 -49.23
N GLY A 5 -25.33 -22.65 -48.79
CA GLY A 5 -24.29 -21.89 -48.16
C GLY A 5 -24.04 -22.38 -46.73
N GLY A 6 -22.78 -22.64 -46.39
CA GLY A 6 -22.33 -22.85 -45.04
C GLY A 6 -21.89 -21.55 -44.38
N GLN A 7 -22.62 -21.10 -43.38
CA GLN A 7 -22.20 -20.00 -42.51
C GLN A 7 -21.15 -20.49 -41.49
N THR A 8 -19.96 -19.96 -41.60
CA THR A 8 -18.90 -20.12 -40.60
C THR A 8 -19.18 -19.16 -39.46
N GLN A 9 -19.55 -19.69 -38.30
CA GLN A 9 -19.61 -18.94 -37.04
C GLN A 9 -18.19 -18.72 -36.49
N LYS A 10 -17.88 -17.46 -36.29
CA LYS A 10 -16.67 -16.96 -35.64
C LYS A 10 -16.87 -17.05 -34.12
N PRO A 11 -15.95 -17.61 -33.34
CA PRO A 11 -16.10 -17.57 -31.91
C PRO A 11 -15.83 -16.16 -31.36
N THR A 12 -16.83 -15.64 -30.67
CA THR A 12 -16.76 -14.40 -29.90
C THR A 12 -15.87 -14.65 -28.68
N GLN A 13 -14.75 -13.96 -28.59
CA GLN A 13 -13.99 -13.84 -27.36
C GLN A 13 -14.78 -12.91 -26.43
N GLU A 14 -15.25 -13.45 -25.32
CA GLU A 14 -15.70 -12.67 -24.18
C GLU A 14 -14.45 -12.06 -23.52
N ASN A 15 -14.36 -10.76 -23.64
CA ASN A 15 -13.44 -9.93 -22.88
C ASN A 15 -14.10 -9.68 -21.52
N ASP A 16 -13.67 -10.40 -20.50
CA ASP A 16 -13.99 -10.06 -19.10
C ASP A 16 -13.32 -8.73 -18.76
N SER A 17 -14.06 -7.65 -18.99
CA SER A 17 -13.69 -6.33 -18.51
C SER A 17 -14.00 -6.25 -17.03
N VAL A 18 -12.96 -6.20 -16.22
CA VAL A 18 -13.01 -5.81 -14.81
C VAL A 18 -13.58 -4.40 -14.73
N THR A 19 -14.87 -4.31 -14.44
CA THR A 19 -15.58 -3.04 -14.22
C THR A 19 -15.24 -2.53 -12.83
N ALA A 20 -14.20 -1.68 -12.72
CA ALA A 20 -14.06 -0.80 -11.58
C ALA A 20 -15.16 0.27 -11.69
N SER A 21 -16.15 0.22 -10.80
CA SER A 21 -17.16 1.25 -10.67
C SER A 21 -16.52 2.53 -10.13
N VAL A 22 -16.22 3.48 -11.01
CA VAL A 22 -15.71 4.80 -10.68
C VAL A 22 -16.89 5.77 -10.66
N GLU A 23 -17.32 6.19 -9.48
CA GLU A 23 -18.14 7.39 -9.34
C GLU A 23 -17.30 8.63 -9.60
N LYS A 24 -17.65 9.37 -10.65
CA LYS A 24 -17.02 10.65 -10.99
C LYS A 24 -17.55 11.74 -10.07
N THR A 25 -16.66 12.37 -9.33
CA THR A 25 -16.86 13.72 -8.84
C THR A 25 -15.73 14.60 -9.38
N ASP A 26 -16.08 15.47 -10.33
CA ASP A 26 -15.19 16.50 -10.88
C ASP A 26 -14.95 17.59 -9.83
N LYS A 27 -13.92 17.41 -9.02
CA LYS A 27 -13.23 18.50 -8.31
C LYS A 27 -11.74 18.25 -8.43
N LYS A 28 -10.96 19.30 -8.57
CA LYS A 28 -9.49 19.34 -8.71
C LYS A 28 -8.82 18.88 -7.41
N GLY A 29 -9.20 17.69 -6.94
CA GLY A 29 -8.74 16.97 -5.76
C GLY A 29 -8.14 15.62 -6.15
N ALA A 30 -7.64 14.93 -5.16
CA ALA A 30 -7.12 13.58 -5.28
C ALA A 30 -8.14 12.65 -5.96
N THR A 31 -7.71 11.94 -6.98
CA THR A 31 -8.59 10.97 -7.66
C THR A 31 -8.23 9.56 -7.24
N ALA A 32 -9.26 8.74 -6.97
CA ALA A 32 -9.07 7.31 -6.64
C ALA A 32 -8.27 6.56 -7.72
N THR A 33 -8.33 7.02 -8.97
CA THR A 33 -7.60 6.42 -10.10
C THR A 33 -6.08 6.46 -9.96
N GLY A 34 -5.52 7.38 -9.19
CA GLY A 34 -4.07 7.47 -8.94
C GLY A 34 -3.55 6.52 -7.87
N ILE A 35 -4.42 6.00 -6.98
CA ILE A 35 -4.01 5.18 -5.84
C ILE A 35 -3.46 3.82 -6.26
N PRO A 36 -4.08 3.04 -7.17
CA PRO A 36 -3.50 1.78 -7.62
C PRO A 36 -2.12 1.96 -8.27
N ALA A 37 -1.93 3.03 -9.04
CA ALA A 37 -0.63 3.36 -9.63
C ALA A 37 0.40 3.74 -8.55
N PHE A 38 -0.02 4.46 -7.50
CA PHE A 38 0.83 4.77 -6.36
C PHE A 38 1.29 3.49 -5.64
N VAL A 39 0.35 2.59 -5.26
CA VAL A 39 0.69 1.31 -4.60
C VAL A 39 1.65 0.49 -5.45
N THR A 40 1.37 0.36 -6.74
CA THR A 40 2.25 -0.36 -7.68
C THR A 40 3.65 0.27 -7.74
N ASN A 41 3.75 1.59 -7.78
CA ASN A 41 5.04 2.29 -7.79
C ASN A 41 5.83 2.07 -6.50
N VAL A 42 5.16 2.08 -5.34
CA VAL A 42 5.80 1.74 -4.05
C VAL A 42 6.47 0.38 -4.15
N TYR A 43 5.74 -0.66 -4.58
CA TYR A 43 6.28 -2.02 -4.60
C TYR A 43 7.31 -2.27 -5.71
N ASN A 44 7.23 -1.58 -6.83
CA ASN A 44 8.31 -1.56 -7.81
C ASN A 44 9.62 -1.02 -7.19
N LYS A 45 9.51 0.02 -6.37
CA LYS A 45 10.67 0.58 -5.67
C LYS A 45 11.15 -0.32 -4.54
N VAL A 46 10.23 -0.90 -3.74
CA VAL A 46 10.53 -1.87 -2.67
C VAL A 46 11.31 -3.04 -3.25
N ASN A 47 10.78 -3.71 -4.27
CA ASN A 47 11.46 -4.85 -4.91
C ASN A 47 12.86 -4.48 -5.41
N LYS A 48 13.02 -3.29 -6.00
CA LYS A 48 14.32 -2.79 -6.47
C LYS A 48 15.30 -2.55 -5.32
N VAL A 49 14.87 -1.92 -4.23
CA VAL A 49 15.74 -1.61 -3.09
C VAL A 49 16.10 -2.87 -2.32
N MET A 50 15.11 -3.73 -2.05
CA MET A 50 15.31 -4.95 -1.26
C MET A 50 16.14 -6.03 -1.98
N SER A 51 16.25 -5.98 -3.31
CA SER A 51 17.12 -6.88 -4.08
C SER A 51 18.58 -6.42 -4.18
N GLN A 52 18.95 -5.29 -3.59
CA GLN A 52 20.32 -4.79 -3.59
C GLN A 52 21.21 -5.53 -2.57
N LYS A 53 22.51 -5.60 -2.81
CA LYS A 53 23.47 -6.18 -1.84
C LYS A 53 23.53 -5.45 -0.50
N VAL A 54 23.33 -4.13 -0.54
CA VAL A 54 23.23 -3.28 0.65
C VAL A 54 21.87 -2.62 0.63
N VAL A 55 21.02 -3.04 1.56
CA VAL A 55 19.64 -2.56 1.65
C VAL A 55 19.63 -1.27 2.47
N ASN A 56 19.07 -0.20 1.91
CA ASN A 56 18.81 1.05 2.61
C ASN A 56 17.31 1.37 2.53
N THR A 57 16.56 0.98 3.55
CA THR A 57 15.10 1.20 3.62
C THR A 57 14.72 2.66 3.86
N ALA A 58 15.61 3.50 4.41
CA ALA A 58 15.32 4.91 4.66
C ALA A 58 14.96 5.70 3.39
N VAL A 59 15.43 5.23 2.22
CA VAL A 59 15.02 5.82 0.93
C VAL A 59 13.57 5.51 0.57
N LEU A 60 13.00 4.43 1.08
CA LEU A 60 11.59 4.08 0.91
C LEU A 60 10.73 4.93 1.86
N ASP A 61 11.13 5.01 3.12
CA ASP A 61 10.41 5.76 4.14
C ASP A 61 10.27 7.23 3.71
N SER A 62 11.37 7.88 3.36
CA SER A 62 11.36 9.28 2.91
C SER A 62 10.62 9.51 1.60
N ALA A 63 10.55 8.49 0.73
CA ALA A 63 9.87 8.60 -0.55
C ALA A 63 8.36 8.43 -0.45
N PHE A 64 7.87 7.64 0.51
CA PHE A 64 6.47 7.20 0.50
C PHE A 64 5.68 7.56 1.74
N PHE A 65 6.29 7.73 2.91
CA PHE A 65 5.57 8.17 4.09
C PHE A 65 5.34 9.68 4.16
N ALA A 66 4.24 10.06 4.78
CA ALA A 66 3.95 11.44 5.10
C ALA A 66 4.93 11.98 6.16
N PRO A 67 5.29 13.29 6.13
CA PRO A 67 6.16 13.88 7.16
C PRO A 67 5.62 13.69 8.58
N SER A 68 4.31 13.80 8.79
CA SER A 68 3.62 13.55 10.07
C SER A 68 3.94 12.16 10.65
N TYR A 69 3.85 11.14 9.81
CA TYR A 69 4.17 9.77 10.20
C TYR A 69 5.66 9.59 10.52
N LEU A 70 6.53 10.14 9.67
CA LEU A 70 7.98 10.06 9.89
C LEU A 70 8.42 10.77 11.18
N ASP A 71 7.77 11.88 11.52
CA ASP A 71 8.07 12.61 12.76
C ASP A 71 7.60 11.83 13.99
N LEU A 72 6.45 11.17 13.93
CA LEU A 72 5.99 10.25 14.96
C LEU A 72 6.97 9.09 15.14
N TYR A 73 7.37 8.46 14.05
CA TYR A 73 8.36 7.36 14.08
C TYR A 73 9.71 7.79 14.66
N LYS A 74 10.20 9.00 14.33
CA LYS A 74 11.44 9.54 14.95
C LYS A 74 11.32 9.72 16.46
N LYS A 75 10.16 10.17 16.96
CA LYS A 75 9.93 10.29 18.41
C LYS A 75 10.02 8.91 19.10
N VAL A 76 9.40 7.89 18.49
CA VAL A 76 9.48 6.50 18.99
C VAL A 76 10.93 6.03 19.02
N ARG A 77 11.66 6.18 17.91
CA ARG A 77 13.09 5.78 17.85
C ARG A 77 13.93 6.50 18.89
N LYS A 78 13.66 7.76 19.15
CA LYS A 78 14.33 8.53 20.21
C LYS A 78 13.98 8.01 21.62
N ALA A 79 12.73 7.61 21.84
CA ALA A 79 12.29 7.04 23.12
C ALA A 79 12.87 5.63 23.37
N GLU A 80 13.29 4.95 22.30
CA GLU A 80 13.96 3.65 22.35
C GLU A 80 15.49 3.74 22.42
N GLU A 81 16.07 4.93 22.29
CA GLU A 81 17.52 5.11 22.37
C GLU A 81 18.07 4.60 23.73
N GLY A 82 19.09 3.76 23.67
CA GLY A 82 19.73 3.17 24.85
C GLY A 82 19.04 1.93 25.42
N LYS A 83 17.91 1.51 24.86
CA LYS A 83 17.28 0.23 25.19
C LYS A 83 18.02 -0.92 24.51
N SER A 84 18.03 -2.09 25.16
CA SER A 84 18.47 -3.33 24.52
C SER A 84 17.45 -3.78 23.47
N PHE A 85 17.87 -4.66 22.57
CA PHE A 85 17.00 -5.19 21.52
C PHE A 85 15.69 -5.78 22.06
N ASP A 86 15.77 -6.52 23.17
CA ASP A 86 14.62 -7.17 23.81
C ASP A 86 13.63 -6.17 24.47
N GLU A 87 14.05 -4.93 24.69
CA GLU A 87 13.26 -3.86 25.31
C GLU A 87 12.63 -2.91 24.27
N MET A 88 12.99 -3.07 23.00
CA MET A 88 12.47 -2.24 21.91
C MET A 88 11.11 -2.79 21.42
N CYS A 89 10.10 -1.94 21.36
CA CYS A 89 8.76 -2.32 20.89
C CYS A 89 8.62 -2.36 19.37
N PHE A 90 9.46 -1.62 18.63
CA PHE A 90 9.35 -1.43 17.18
C PHE A 90 10.57 -1.93 16.39
N VAL A 91 11.24 -2.95 16.93
CA VAL A 91 12.42 -3.58 16.32
C VAL A 91 12.11 -4.25 14.98
N GLU A 92 10.96 -4.92 14.89
CA GLU A 92 10.50 -5.62 13.68
C GLU A 92 9.67 -4.73 12.74
N TYR A 93 9.97 -3.43 12.73
CA TYR A 93 9.31 -2.48 11.87
C TYR A 93 9.64 -2.73 10.39
N MET A 94 8.75 -3.41 9.70
CA MET A 94 8.89 -3.76 8.27
C MET A 94 7.65 -3.34 7.47
N PRO A 95 7.38 -2.02 7.33
CA PRO A 95 6.13 -1.52 6.78
C PRO A 95 5.85 -1.94 5.34
N PHE A 96 6.88 -2.32 4.60
CA PHE A 96 6.76 -2.64 3.17
C PHE A 96 6.83 -4.14 2.85
N THR A 97 7.39 -4.97 3.72
CA THR A 97 7.59 -6.38 3.40
C THR A 97 6.83 -7.34 4.30
N GLN A 98 6.59 -6.96 5.56
CA GLN A 98 5.92 -7.81 6.55
C GLN A 98 6.50 -9.23 6.61
N GLY A 99 7.81 -9.36 6.44
CA GLY A 99 8.49 -10.65 6.42
C GLY A 99 8.49 -11.37 5.07
N LEU A 100 7.75 -10.90 4.07
CA LEU A 100 7.74 -11.50 2.73
C LEU A 100 9.10 -11.36 2.03
N VAL A 101 9.39 -12.33 1.19
CA VAL A 101 10.62 -12.37 0.39
C VAL A 101 10.39 -11.74 -0.98
N VAL A 102 11.27 -10.81 -1.37
CA VAL A 102 11.18 -10.20 -2.70
C VAL A 102 11.51 -11.20 -3.84
N PRO A 103 10.84 -11.12 -4.98
CA PRO A 103 9.93 -10.08 -5.39
C PRO A 103 8.52 -10.26 -4.81
N ILE A 104 7.98 -9.16 -4.28
CA ILE A 104 6.60 -9.08 -3.79
C ILE A 104 5.70 -8.65 -4.94
N THR A 105 4.58 -9.36 -5.11
CA THR A 105 3.51 -9.03 -6.07
C THR A 105 2.32 -8.45 -5.32
N ILE A 106 1.66 -7.47 -5.91
CA ILE A 106 0.48 -6.82 -5.35
C ILE A 106 -0.77 -7.18 -6.14
N THR A 107 -1.83 -7.55 -5.43
CA THR A 107 -3.14 -7.90 -5.99
C THR A 107 -4.27 -7.25 -5.17
N ASP A 108 -5.49 -7.29 -5.69
CA ASP A 108 -6.73 -6.91 -5.00
C ASP A 108 -6.74 -5.49 -4.43
N ILE A 109 -6.15 -4.52 -5.15
CA ILE A 109 -6.12 -3.12 -4.72
C ILE A 109 -7.53 -2.53 -4.75
N LYS A 110 -8.02 -2.13 -3.56
CA LYS A 110 -9.30 -1.45 -3.38
C LYS A 110 -9.06 -0.13 -2.67
N ALA A 111 -9.44 0.97 -3.29
CA ALA A 111 -9.29 2.32 -2.74
C ALA A 111 -10.64 2.93 -2.41
N ASN A 112 -10.72 3.59 -1.26
CA ASN A 112 -11.87 4.33 -0.78
C ASN A 112 -11.44 5.77 -0.48
N ILE A 113 -12.00 6.75 -1.16
CA ILE A 113 -11.76 8.18 -0.90
C ILE A 113 -12.60 8.58 0.31
N LEU A 114 -11.96 9.08 1.35
CA LEU A 114 -12.59 9.55 2.58
C LEU A 114 -12.93 11.03 2.50
N THR A 115 -11.97 11.84 2.01
CA THR A 115 -12.11 13.28 1.81
C THR A 115 -11.39 13.70 0.53
N ASP A 116 -11.40 15.00 0.21
CA ASP A 116 -10.67 15.55 -0.93
C ASP A 116 -9.16 15.27 -0.89
N ASN A 117 -8.60 14.96 0.30
CA ASN A 117 -7.17 14.79 0.51
C ASN A 117 -6.80 13.51 1.26
N THR A 118 -7.75 12.65 1.58
CA THR A 118 -7.48 11.41 2.32
C THR A 118 -8.17 10.22 1.69
N ALA A 119 -7.54 9.07 1.77
CA ALA A 119 -8.08 7.81 1.29
C ALA A 119 -7.60 6.64 2.14
N GLU A 120 -8.35 5.56 2.07
CA GLU A 120 -7.89 4.24 2.50
C GLU A 120 -7.60 3.38 1.29
N VAL A 121 -6.62 2.50 1.42
CA VAL A 121 -6.37 1.46 0.42
C VAL A 121 -6.15 0.12 1.10
N PHE A 122 -6.83 -0.88 0.59
CA PHE A 122 -6.69 -2.29 0.97
C PHE A 122 -6.07 -3.04 -0.20
N TYR A 123 -5.14 -3.94 0.07
CA TYR A 123 -4.51 -4.74 -0.96
C TYR A 123 -3.87 -5.99 -0.36
N GLU A 124 -3.51 -6.95 -1.22
CA GLU A 124 -2.76 -8.13 -0.83
C GLU A 124 -1.33 -8.07 -1.36
N MET A 125 -0.38 -8.36 -0.48
CA MET A 125 1.01 -8.64 -0.83
C MET A 125 1.22 -10.13 -0.92
N ARG A 126 1.97 -10.57 -1.92
CA ARG A 126 2.28 -12.00 -2.12
C ARG A 126 3.74 -12.18 -2.48
N ASP A 127 4.36 -13.19 -1.89
CA ASP A 127 5.56 -13.80 -2.43
C ASP A 127 5.24 -15.22 -2.97
N LYS A 128 6.19 -16.14 -2.94
CA LYS A 128 5.99 -17.49 -3.46
C LYS A 128 5.14 -18.37 -2.53
N GLU A 129 5.15 -18.09 -1.23
CA GLU A 129 4.65 -18.97 -0.18
C GLU A 129 3.52 -18.31 0.60
N ASP A 130 3.61 -17.01 0.83
CA ASP A 130 2.75 -16.29 1.76
C ASP A 130 1.94 -15.16 1.10
N VAL A 131 0.83 -14.83 1.77
CA VAL A 131 -0.07 -13.72 1.43
C VAL A 131 -0.33 -12.91 2.68
N VAL A 132 -0.11 -11.60 2.60
CA VAL A 132 -0.40 -10.65 3.67
C VAL A 132 -1.38 -9.61 3.16
N LYS A 133 -2.45 -9.37 3.92
CA LYS A 133 -3.40 -8.29 3.66
C LYS A 133 -2.91 -7.03 4.32
N MET A 134 -3.01 -5.92 3.60
CA MET A 134 -2.55 -4.62 4.06
C MET A 134 -3.66 -3.60 4.00
N TRP A 135 -3.61 -2.66 4.92
CA TRP A 135 -4.37 -1.43 4.89
C TRP A 135 -3.43 -0.24 5.04
N TRP A 136 -3.59 0.78 4.19
CA TRP A 136 -2.94 2.07 4.33
C TRP A 136 -3.98 3.18 4.42
N HIS A 137 -3.75 4.13 5.31
CA HIS A 137 -4.32 5.45 5.25
C HIS A 137 -3.39 6.36 4.46
N LEU A 138 -3.94 7.04 3.47
CA LEU A 138 -3.21 7.89 2.55
C LEU A 138 -3.63 9.35 2.72
N VAL A 139 -2.67 10.25 2.61
CA VAL A 139 -2.90 11.69 2.50
C VAL A 139 -2.37 12.20 1.16
N TYR A 140 -3.13 13.10 0.54
CA TYR A 140 -2.74 13.75 -0.71
C TYR A 140 -2.19 15.14 -0.40
N ALA A 141 -0.91 15.34 -0.62
CA ALA A 141 -0.22 16.60 -0.36
C ALA A 141 0.79 16.90 -1.46
N ASN A 142 0.88 18.16 -1.87
CA ASN A 142 1.82 18.63 -2.90
C ASN A 142 1.74 17.87 -4.24
N GLY A 143 0.55 17.40 -4.60
CA GLY A 143 0.33 16.68 -5.87
C GLY A 143 0.61 15.19 -5.82
N GLU A 144 0.92 14.63 -4.65
CA GLU A 144 1.29 13.23 -4.48
C GLU A 144 0.54 12.58 -3.31
N TRP A 145 0.27 11.29 -3.45
CA TRP A 145 -0.16 10.46 -2.33
C TRP A 145 1.03 10.10 -1.44
N ARG A 146 0.78 10.07 -0.11
CA ARG A 146 1.73 9.64 0.92
C ARG A 146 1.04 8.72 1.91
N ILE A 147 1.77 7.77 2.45
CA ILE A 147 1.29 6.87 3.51
C ILE A 147 1.38 7.63 4.83
N ASP A 148 0.23 7.84 5.48
CA ASP A 148 0.14 8.52 6.77
C ASP A 148 -0.03 7.53 7.93
N ASP A 149 -0.54 6.32 7.62
CA ASP A 149 -0.69 5.23 8.58
C ASP A 149 -0.85 3.89 7.88
N TRP A 150 -0.68 2.78 8.62
CA TRP A 150 -0.82 1.45 8.06
C TRP A 150 -1.15 0.37 9.10
N LYS A 151 -1.68 -0.77 8.63
CA LYS A 151 -1.92 -2.00 9.39
C LYS A 151 -1.43 -3.19 8.57
N ASN A 152 -0.87 -4.18 9.24
CA ASN A 152 -0.50 -5.47 8.65
C ASN A 152 -1.64 -6.52 8.72
N ASP A 153 -2.73 -6.18 9.34
CA ASP A 153 -4.02 -6.84 9.25
C ASP A 153 -5.09 -5.73 9.24
N PRO A 154 -5.90 -5.61 8.18
CA PRO A 154 -6.98 -4.63 8.12
C PRO A 154 -8.00 -4.76 9.25
N GLU A 155 -8.12 -5.94 9.87
CA GLU A 155 -9.04 -6.22 10.96
C GLU A 155 -8.46 -5.80 12.33
N ASP A 156 -7.18 -5.44 12.41
CA ASP A 156 -6.58 -4.91 13.63
C ASP A 156 -7.32 -3.66 14.11
N GLU A 157 -7.59 -3.60 15.41
CA GLU A 157 -8.26 -2.46 16.03
C GLU A 157 -7.37 -1.21 15.95
N ASN A 158 -6.09 -1.35 16.28
CA ASN A 158 -5.12 -0.25 16.32
C ASN A 158 -4.20 -0.26 15.09
N SER A 159 -4.04 0.90 14.50
CA SER A 159 -3.05 1.14 13.45
C SER A 159 -1.63 1.24 14.02
N MET A 160 -0.63 1.31 13.14
CA MET A 160 0.75 1.51 13.57
C MET A 160 0.95 2.88 14.22
N ALA A 161 0.32 3.93 13.70
CA ALA A 161 0.40 5.25 14.32
C ALA A 161 -0.28 5.29 15.70
N ASP A 162 -1.40 4.57 15.87
CA ASP A 162 -2.05 4.46 17.19
C ASP A 162 -1.15 3.76 18.20
N ARG A 163 -0.53 2.65 17.84
CA ARG A 163 0.44 1.93 18.68
C ARG A 163 1.65 2.79 19.06
N MET A 164 2.13 3.62 18.12
CA MET A 164 3.22 4.56 18.37
C MET A 164 2.81 5.67 19.35
N ARG A 165 1.62 6.24 19.21
CA ARG A 165 1.09 7.25 20.14
C ARG A 165 0.90 6.68 21.53
N GLU A 166 0.29 5.49 21.63
CA GLU A 166 0.12 4.79 22.90
C GLU A 166 1.47 4.55 23.59
N PHE A 167 2.48 4.08 22.86
CA PHE A 167 3.84 3.90 23.38
C PHE A 167 4.45 5.20 23.91
N LEU A 168 4.19 6.33 23.27
CA LEU A 168 4.66 7.65 23.68
C LEU A 168 3.80 8.30 24.79
N GLY A 169 2.65 7.69 25.14
CA GLY A 169 1.69 8.29 26.07
C GLY A 169 0.94 9.48 25.48
N GLU A 170 0.89 9.59 24.15
CA GLU A 170 0.20 10.63 23.40
C GLU A 170 -1.22 10.14 23.02
N ASN A 171 -2.16 9.99 23.98
CA ASN A 171 -3.56 9.59 23.77
C ASN A 171 -4.49 10.82 23.63
#